data_ff8cca8efed0062f16160ad6fcb0e9aa
#
_entry.id   ff8cca8efed0062f16160ad6fcb0e9aa
#
_cell.length_a   1.000
_cell.length_b   1.000
_cell.length_c   1.000
_cell.angle_alpha   90.00
_cell.angle_beta   90.00
_cell.angle_gamma   90.00
#
_symmetry.space_group_name_H-M   'P 1'
#
loop_
_entity.id
_entity.type
_entity.pdbx_description
1 polymer ?
#
loop_
_entity_poly.entity_id
_entity_poly.type
_entity_poly.pdbx_seq_one_letter_code
_entity_poly.pdbx_strand_id
1 'polypeptide(L)'
;MRIAIVTDAWTPQINGVVTSLGYTRRELEALGHEVRMVTPQGTRTVGLPTYPDIRVALRPRRLIREAFREFQPDAVHIVTEGPLGLAARSHCRRRGLAFTTSFHTRFPEYIQLRLPFVPLEWGYAFLRWFHRAGRRTMVTNETMRAELETHGIRNLVFWSRGVDTELFRPREKDFLTAERPIFLYVGRVAVEKNLEAFLRLNLPGTKYVVGDGPARRQLEEEYPDAVFTGFKQGEELARHLAAADVFVFPSRTDTLGLVMYEAMACGVPVAAYPVQGPRNVVAHGVTGCLDEDLATAATEALKLDPRACREAALARSWRSATEEFLDNLTPARPAPLAVGS
;
A
#
# COMPACT_ATOMS: atom_id res chain seq x y z
N MET A 1 13.01 10.56 19.08
CA MET A 1 14.07 10.17 18.11
C MET A 1 13.90 10.96 16.83
N ARG A 2 15.00 11.22 16.12
CA ARG A 2 15.01 11.76 14.74
C ARG A 2 15.02 10.60 13.75
N ILE A 3 13.94 10.43 12.99
CA ILE A 3 13.73 9.31 12.09
C ILE A 3 13.77 9.80 10.65
N ALA A 4 14.73 9.31 9.85
CA ALA A 4 14.77 9.57 8.41
C ALA A 4 14.09 8.45 7.64
N ILE A 5 13.05 8.79 6.89
CA ILE A 5 12.33 7.87 5.99
C ILE A 5 12.64 8.25 4.55
N VAL A 6 13.29 7.35 3.82
CA VAL A 6 13.73 7.57 2.44
C VAL A 6 12.85 6.81 1.48
N THR A 7 12.22 7.50 0.53
CA THR A 7 11.33 6.88 -0.46
C THR A 7 11.36 7.61 -1.79
N ASP A 8 11.29 6.86 -2.90
CA ASP A 8 11.05 7.39 -4.24
C ASP A 8 9.54 7.57 -4.52
N ALA A 9 8.67 6.88 -3.74
CA ALA A 9 7.22 6.99 -3.82
C ALA A 9 6.71 8.05 -2.83
N TRP A 10 6.27 9.19 -3.34
CA TRP A 10 5.70 10.28 -2.56
C TRP A 10 4.72 11.11 -3.39
N THR A 11 4.01 12.02 -2.76
CA THR A 11 3.10 12.95 -3.46
C THR A 11 3.79 13.64 -4.65
N PRO A 12 3.11 13.82 -5.80
CA PRO A 12 1.68 13.64 -6.05
C PRO A 12 1.24 12.22 -6.43
N GLN A 13 2.08 11.21 -6.31
CA GLN A 13 1.70 9.82 -6.58
C GLN A 13 0.59 9.36 -5.62
N ILE A 14 -0.39 8.62 -6.14
CA ILE A 14 -1.50 8.07 -5.39
C ILE A 14 -1.37 6.55 -5.40
N ASN A 15 -0.90 6.00 -4.29
CA ASN A 15 -0.76 4.55 -4.10
C ASN A 15 -0.68 4.20 -2.62
N GLY A 16 -0.85 2.91 -2.30
CA GLY A 16 -0.87 2.43 -0.91
C GLY A 16 0.41 2.70 -0.11
N VAL A 17 1.57 2.85 -0.78
CA VAL A 17 2.84 3.19 -0.11
C VAL A 17 2.80 4.63 0.40
N VAL A 18 2.38 5.57 -0.45
CA VAL A 18 2.26 6.99 -0.09
C VAL A 18 1.25 7.17 1.05
N THR A 19 0.09 6.51 0.96
CA THR A 19 -0.94 6.52 2.01
C THR A 19 -0.40 5.99 3.33
N SER A 20 0.23 4.81 3.31
CA SER A 20 0.82 4.20 4.52
C SER A 20 1.86 5.09 5.18
N LEU A 21 2.77 5.66 4.38
CA LEU A 21 3.82 6.54 4.89
C LEU A 21 3.26 7.84 5.45
N GLY A 22 2.19 8.38 4.86
CA GLY A 22 1.50 9.57 5.35
C GLY A 22 0.94 9.36 6.76
N TYR A 23 0.21 8.26 6.97
CA TYR A 23 -0.31 7.90 8.28
C TYR A 23 0.80 7.56 9.28
N THR A 24 1.78 6.76 8.89
CA THR A 24 2.92 6.42 9.75
C THR A 24 3.68 7.66 10.20
N ARG A 25 3.93 8.62 9.29
CA ARG A 25 4.53 9.90 9.64
C ARG A 25 3.71 10.66 10.67
N ARG A 26 2.40 10.81 10.44
CA ARG A 26 1.48 11.53 11.35
C ARG A 26 1.49 10.91 12.75
N GLU A 27 1.42 9.58 12.84
CA GLU A 27 1.44 8.88 14.11
C GLU A 27 2.81 8.97 14.81
N LEU A 28 3.92 8.90 14.07
CA LEU A 28 5.27 9.12 14.62
C LEU A 28 5.42 10.51 15.21
N GLU A 29 4.95 11.54 14.50
CA GLU A 29 4.98 12.94 14.97
C GLU A 29 4.08 13.10 16.22
N ALA A 30 2.90 12.47 16.26
CA ALA A 30 2.00 12.43 17.41
C ALA A 30 2.62 11.70 18.62
N LEU A 31 3.50 10.72 18.38
CA LEU A 31 4.31 10.04 19.41
C LEU A 31 5.51 10.87 19.92
N GLY A 32 5.69 12.08 19.41
CA GLY A 32 6.80 12.97 19.81
C GLY A 32 8.13 12.66 19.11
N HIS A 33 8.11 11.96 17.97
CA HIS A 33 9.29 11.76 17.14
C HIS A 33 9.42 12.87 16.08
N GLU A 34 10.66 13.25 15.76
CA GLU A 34 10.94 14.16 14.65
C GLU A 34 11.16 13.33 13.37
N VAL A 35 10.35 13.55 12.34
CA VAL A 35 10.38 12.74 11.11
C VAL A 35 10.83 13.58 9.91
N ARG A 36 11.89 13.15 9.24
CA ARG A 36 12.35 13.73 7.98
C ARG A 36 12.04 12.76 6.83
N MET A 37 11.06 13.13 6.01
CA MET A 37 10.82 12.46 4.74
C MET A 37 11.87 12.92 3.70
N VAL A 38 12.63 11.97 3.14
CA VAL A 38 13.59 12.24 2.06
C VAL A 38 13.00 11.66 0.77
N THR A 39 12.46 12.53 -0.07
CA THR A 39 11.65 12.20 -1.23
C THR A 39 12.14 12.95 -2.48
N PRO A 40 11.68 12.62 -3.69
CA PRO A 40 11.98 13.40 -4.89
C PRO A 40 11.38 14.80 -4.90
N GLN A 41 10.39 15.08 -4.05
CA GLN A 41 9.69 16.37 -4.00
C GLN A 41 10.64 17.53 -3.71
N GLY A 42 10.45 18.64 -4.41
CA GLY A 42 11.33 19.83 -4.26
C GLY A 42 12.71 19.71 -4.94
N THR A 43 12.95 18.62 -5.69
CA THR A 43 14.19 18.42 -6.45
C THR A 43 13.95 18.35 -7.95
N ARG A 44 15.03 18.46 -8.76
CA ARG A 44 14.92 18.16 -10.20
C ARG A 44 14.68 16.67 -10.39
N THR A 45 13.60 16.33 -11.09
CA THR A 45 13.16 14.96 -11.33
C THR A 45 12.96 14.69 -12.80
N VAL A 46 13.01 13.41 -13.19
CA VAL A 46 12.61 12.90 -14.50
C VAL A 46 11.57 11.82 -14.30
N GLY A 47 10.56 11.77 -15.18
CA GLY A 47 9.57 10.69 -15.21
C GLY A 47 10.20 9.40 -15.76
N LEU A 48 9.77 8.25 -15.26
CA LEU A 48 10.17 6.97 -15.86
C LEU A 48 9.47 6.79 -17.21
N PRO A 49 10.16 6.28 -18.25
CA PRO A 49 9.60 6.16 -19.59
C PRO A 49 8.27 5.39 -19.66
N THR A 50 8.13 4.35 -18.84
CA THR A 50 6.92 3.50 -18.77
C THR A 50 5.91 3.96 -17.74
N TYR A 51 6.28 4.88 -16.85
CA TYR A 51 5.46 5.44 -15.77
C TYR A 51 5.83 6.91 -15.54
N PRO A 52 5.36 7.84 -16.39
CA PRO A 52 5.68 9.27 -16.26
C PRO A 52 5.32 9.86 -14.88
N ASP A 53 4.30 9.29 -14.22
CA ASP A 53 3.85 9.70 -12.89
C ASP A 53 4.87 9.34 -11.79
N ILE A 54 5.73 8.34 -12.04
CA ILE A 54 6.82 7.99 -11.12
C ILE A 54 8.02 8.86 -11.45
N ARG A 55 8.21 9.88 -10.63
CA ARG A 55 9.31 10.84 -10.81
C ARG A 55 10.49 10.47 -9.93
N VAL A 56 11.67 10.33 -10.54
CA VAL A 56 12.91 9.99 -9.84
C VAL A 56 13.85 11.19 -9.76
N ALA A 57 14.54 11.33 -8.64
CA ALA A 57 15.48 12.43 -8.41
C ALA A 57 16.74 12.29 -9.28
N LEU A 58 17.16 13.37 -9.95
CA LEU A 58 18.35 13.36 -10.81
C LEU A 58 19.68 13.33 -10.04
N ARG A 59 19.71 13.79 -8.80
CA ARG A 59 20.93 13.85 -7.97
C ARG A 59 20.69 13.20 -6.58
N PRO A 60 20.29 11.92 -6.53
CA PRO A 60 19.87 11.27 -5.29
C PRO A 60 20.99 11.22 -4.23
N ARG A 61 22.25 11.02 -4.65
CA ARG A 61 23.40 10.97 -3.71
C ARG A 61 23.65 12.32 -3.01
N ARG A 62 23.43 13.43 -3.71
CA ARG A 62 23.57 14.77 -3.14
C ARG A 62 22.46 15.02 -2.12
N LEU A 63 21.22 14.74 -2.49
CA LEU A 63 20.05 14.91 -1.64
C LEU A 63 20.18 14.12 -0.34
N ILE A 64 20.55 12.84 -0.41
CA ILE A 64 20.76 12.01 0.79
C ILE A 64 21.87 12.59 1.69
N ARG A 65 23.00 12.98 1.10
CA ARG A 65 24.13 13.52 1.86
C ARG A 65 23.75 14.80 2.60
N GLU A 66 23.04 15.72 1.95
CA GLU A 66 22.58 17.00 2.52
C GLU A 66 21.56 16.75 3.63
N ALA A 67 20.52 15.95 3.34
CA ALA A 67 19.48 15.62 4.30
C ALA A 67 20.05 14.96 5.59
N PHE A 68 20.97 14.00 5.43
CA PHE A 68 21.54 13.31 6.60
C PHE A 68 22.54 14.15 7.38
N ARG A 69 23.25 15.07 6.70
CA ARG A 69 24.14 16.03 7.38
C ARG A 69 23.35 17.02 8.23
N GLU A 70 22.24 17.54 7.69
CA GLU A 70 21.38 18.50 8.38
C GLU A 70 20.59 17.86 9.51
N PHE A 71 19.96 16.73 9.22
CA PHE A 71 19.02 16.09 10.12
C PHE A 71 19.69 15.18 11.16
N GLN A 72 20.84 14.58 10.86
CA GLN A 72 21.57 13.64 11.73
C GLN A 72 20.64 12.58 12.35
N PRO A 73 20.06 11.67 11.56
CA PRO A 73 19.03 10.75 12.03
C PRO A 73 19.55 9.75 13.07
N ASP A 74 18.72 9.49 14.09
CA ASP A 74 18.92 8.42 15.08
C ASP A 74 18.53 7.05 14.51
N ALA A 75 17.57 7.01 13.58
CA ALA A 75 17.15 5.83 12.85
C ALA A 75 16.91 6.16 11.37
N VAL A 76 17.21 5.19 10.50
CA VAL A 76 17.04 5.31 9.04
C VAL A 76 16.19 4.15 8.53
N HIS A 77 15.10 4.48 7.83
CA HIS A 77 14.27 3.52 7.12
C HIS A 77 14.25 3.81 5.63
N ILE A 78 14.57 2.81 4.81
CA ILE A 78 14.58 2.91 3.34
C ILE A 78 13.39 2.10 2.80
N VAL A 79 12.42 2.80 2.23
CA VAL A 79 11.13 2.26 1.83
C VAL A 79 11.14 1.63 0.44
N THR A 80 11.89 2.23 -0.49
CA THR A 80 11.88 1.83 -1.91
C THR A 80 13.28 1.51 -2.42
N GLU A 81 13.36 0.64 -3.41
CA GLU A 81 14.60 0.19 -4.05
C GLU A 81 15.03 1.10 -5.22
N GLY A 82 14.38 2.25 -5.37
CA GLY A 82 14.66 3.22 -6.41
C GLY A 82 15.95 4.02 -6.21
N PRO A 83 16.21 5.06 -7.03
CA PRO A 83 17.44 5.85 -6.98
C PRO A 83 17.74 6.48 -5.62
N LEU A 84 16.72 6.96 -4.89
CA LEU A 84 16.92 7.48 -3.53
C LEU A 84 17.25 6.37 -2.55
N GLY A 85 16.54 5.25 -2.61
CA GLY A 85 16.84 4.08 -1.77
C GLY A 85 18.24 3.54 -1.99
N LEU A 86 18.68 3.41 -3.25
CA LEU A 86 20.04 3.01 -3.61
C LEU A 86 21.10 3.99 -3.08
N ALA A 87 20.83 5.29 -3.19
CA ALA A 87 21.73 6.33 -2.69
C ALA A 87 21.84 6.30 -1.16
N ALA A 88 20.70 6.14 -0.44
CA ALA A 88 20.66 6.02 1.00
C ALA A 88 21.38 4.76 1.49
N ARG A 89 21.08 3.60 0.89
CA ARG A 89 21.78 2.34 1.16
C ARG A 89 23.30 2.48 1.02
N SER A 90 23.75 3.07 -0.10
CA SER A 90 25.18 3.31 -0.34
C SER A 90 25.79 4.28 0.66
N HIS A 91 25.08 5.32 1.05
CA HIS A 91 25.53 6.29 2.05
C HIS A 91 25.66 5.64 3.43
N CYS A 92 24.64 4.94 3.89
CA CYS A 92 24.64 4.25 5.18
C CYS A 92 25.78 3.24 5.28
N ARG A 93 25.96 2.39 4.26
CA ARG A 93 27.05 1.43 4.23
C ARG A 93 28.44 2.07 4.34
N ARG A 94 28.69 3.14 3.58
CA ARG A 94 30.00 3.84 3.63
C ARG A 94 30.27 4.55 4.94
N ARG A 95 29.20 4.93 5.67
CA ARG A 95 29.31 5.61 6.96
C ARG A 95 29.16 4.70 8.18
N GLY A 96 29.00 3.39 7.95
CA GLY A 96 28.76 2.44 9.03
C GLY A 96 27.41 2.62 9.75
N LEU A 97 26.44 3.29 9.12
CA LEU A 97 25.11 3.50 9.69
C LEU A 97 24.24 2.26 9.46
N ALA A 98 23.61 1.75 10.53
CA ALA A 98 22.59 0.75 10.42
C ALA A 98 21.30 1.38 9.85
N PHE A 99 20.50 0.58 9.15
CA PHE A 99 19.21 0.99 8.60
C PHE A 99 18.27 -0.20 8.47
N THR A 100 17.01 0.07 8.36
CA THR A 100 15.95 -0.89 8.04
C THR A 100 15.40 -0.63 6.65
N THR A 101 14.76 -1.64 6.07
CA THR A 101 14.10 -1.54 4.76
C THR A 101 12.67 -2.07 4.86
N SER A 102 11.88 -1.84 3.83
CA SER A 102 10.56 -2.48 3.67
C SER A 102 10.34 -2.95 2.23
N PHE A 103 9.55 -3.99 2.08
CA PHE A 103 9.13 -4.52 0.79
C PHE A 103 7.64 -4.18 0.58
N HIS A 104 7.34 -3.46 -0.50
CA HIS A 104 5.99 -2.97 -0.80
C HIS A 104 5.43 -3.45 -2.12
N THR A 105 6.29 -3.71 -3.10
CA THR A 105 5.85 -3.92 -4.49
C THR A 105 6.63 -5.07 -5.11
N ARG A 106 5.92 -5.95 -5.79
CA ARG A 106 6.47 -7.07 -6.57
C ARG A 106 7.08 -6.57 -7.89
N PHE A 107 8.12 -5.75 -7.79
CA PHE A 107 8.80 -5.21 -8.98
C PHE A 107 9.31 -6.28 -9.94
N PRO A 108 9.88 -7.43 -9.48
CA PRO A 108 10.32 -8.48 -10.38
C PRO A 108 9.19 -8.97 -11.30
N GLU A 109 8.01 -9.24 -10.76
CA GLU A 109 6.84 -9.68 -11.51
C GLU A 109 6.32 -8.60 -12.46
N TYR A 110 6.29 -7.35 -12.03
CA TYR A 110 5.87 -6.24 -12.89
C TYR A 110 6.85 -5.99 -14.05
N ILE A 111 8.15 -6.18 -13.83
CA ILE A 111 9.15 -6.12 -14.88
C ILE A 111 8.95 -7.28 -15.85
N GLN A 112 8.76 -8.51 -15.35
CA GLN A 112 8.56 -9.69 -16.18
C GLN A 112 7.31 -9.62 -17.05
N LEU A 113 6.19 -9.09 -16.51
CA LEU A 113 4.97 -8.88 -17.28
C LEU A 113 5.16 -7.95 -18.50
N ARG A 114 6.13 -7.03 -18.43
CA ARG A 114 6.41 -6.05 -19.49
C ARG A 114 7.58 -6.44 -20.38
N LEU A 115 8.53 -7.12 -19.80
CA LEU A 115 9.74 -7.58 -20.44
C LEU A 115 9.88 -9.09 -20.19
N PRO A 116 9.10 -9.93 -20.88
CA PRO A 116 9.02 -11.36 -20.61
C PRO A 116 10.36 -12.10 -20.76
N PHE A 117 11.32 -11.50 -21.49
CA PHE A 117 12.67 -12.04 -21.68
C PHE A 117 13.60 -11.75 -20.48
N VAL A 118 13.19 -10.93 -19.50
CA VAL A 118 13.99 -10.71 -18.28
C VAL A 118 13.65 -11.81 -17.27
N PRO A 119 14.63 -12.62 -16.85
CA PRO A 119 14.39 -13.67 -15.87
C PRO A 119 13.96 -13.09 -14.52
N LEU A 120 12.92 -13.64 -13.93
CA LEU A 120 12.38 -13.24 -12.62
C LEU A 120 13.48 -13.26 -11.54
N GLU A 121 14.37 -14.25 -11.60
CA GLU A 121 15.48 -14.44 -10.67
C GLU A 121 16.46 -13.26 -10.61
N TRP A 122 16.63 -12.51 -11.69
CA TRP A 122 17.47 -11.31 -11.69
C TRP A 122 16.86 -10.20 -10.82
N GLY A 123 15.54 -10.06 -10.89
CA GLY A 123 14.81 -9.15 -10.02
C GLY A 123 14.96 -9.52 -8.55
N TYR A 124 14.77 -10.80 -8.21
CA TYR A 124 14.95 -11.28 -6.84
C TYR A 124 16.42 -11.26 -6.38
N ALA A 125 17.38 -11.50 -7.26
CA ALA A 125 18.79 -11.31 -6.95
C ALA A 125 19.12 -9.85 -6.57
N PHE A 126 18.55 -8.88 -7.30
CA PHE A 126 18.66 -7.45 -6.98
C PHE A 126 18.01 -7.13 -5.62
N LEU A 127 16.79 -7.60 -5.37
CA LEU A 127 16.10 -7.38 -4.09
C LEU A 127 16.88 -7.99 -2.92
N ARG A 128 17.34 -9.21 -3.07
CA ARG A 128 18.20 -9.91 -2.09
C ARG A 128 19.48 -9.11 -1.80
N TRP A 129 20.15 -8.63 -2.85
CA TRP A 129 21.33 -7.77 -2.70
C TRP A 129 21.00 -6.45 -1.99
N PHE A 130 19.84 -5.85 -2.30
CA PHE A 130 19.42 -4.59 -1.71
C PHE A 130 19.10 -4.73 -0.22
N HIS A 131 18.23 -5.65 0.13
CA HIS A 131 17.70 -5.81 1.49
C HIS A 131 18.71 -6.44 2.47
N ARG A 132 19.60 -7.32 2.02
CA ARG A 132 20.59 -7.95 2.89
C ARG A 132 21.53 -6.97 3.62
N ALA A 133 21.60 -5.74 3.16
CA ALA A 133 22.42 -4.70 3.80
C ALA A 133 21.70 -4.01 4.97
N GLY A 134 20.38 -4.14 5.04
CA GLY A 134 19.54 -3.67 6.14
C GLY A 134 19.59 -4.65 7.33
N ARG A 135 19.38 -4.13 8.52
CA ARG A 135 19.28 -4.96 9.74
C ARG A 135 17.98 -5.75 9.79
N ARG A 136 16.88 -5.13 9.35
CA ARG A 136 15.55 -5.74 9.24
C ARG A 136 14.90 -5.28 7.93
N THR A 137 14.10 -6.17 7.36
CA THR A 137 13.26 -5.88 6.19
C THR A 137 11.79 -6.09 6.58
N MET A 138 11.02 -5.03 6.57
CA MET A 138 9.61 -5.05 7.00
C MET A 138 8.73 -5.54 5.87
N VAL A 139 7.82 -6.46 6.17
CA VAL A 139 6.82 -7.04 5.26
C VAL A 139 5.43 -6.94 5.88
N THR A 140 4.40 -6.98 5.05
CA THR A 140 3.02 -6.70 5.49
C THR A 140 2.28 -7.92 6.05
N ASN A 141 2.67 -9.13 5.69
CA ASN A 141 1.97 -10.36 6.05
C ASN A 141 2.87 -11.60 5.95
N GLU A 142 2.41 -12.73 6.54
CA GLU A 142 3.14 -14.00 6.59
C GLU A 142 3.35 -14.61 5.19
N THR A 143 2.36 -14.51 4.32
CA THR A 143 2.48 -15.06 2.96
C THR A 143 3.60 -14.38 2.19
N MET A 144 3.71 -13.04 2.31
CA MET A 144 4.82 -12.28 1.72
C MET A 144 6.16 -12.66 2.34
N ARG A 145 6.19 -12.86 3.65
CA ARG A 145 7.38 -13.31 4.36
C ARG A 145 7.85 -14.65 3.82
N ALA A 146 6.97 -15.66 3.80
CA ALA A 146 7.29 -16.99 3.30
C ALA A 146 7.80 -16.98 1.85
N GLU A 147 7.15 -16.18 0.99
CA GLU A 147 7.58 -16.03 -0.42
C GLU A 147 8.98 -15.42 -0.53
N LEU A 148 9.26 -14.32 0.17
CA LEU A 148 10.57 -13.68 0.13
C LEU A 148 11.68 -14.57 0.73
N GLU A 149 11.34 -15.39 1.72
CA GLU A 149 12.27 -16.40 2.27
C GLU A 149 12.65 -17.45 1.23
N THR A 150 11.72 -17.91 0.37
CA THR A 150 12.05 -18.85 -0.73
C THR A 150 13.03 -18.23 -1.74
N HIS A 151 12.98 -16.91 -1.92
CA HIS A 151 13.93 -16.17 -2.75
C HIS A 151 15.20 -15.75 -2.00
N GLY A 152 15.42 -16.25 -0.77
CA GLY A 152 16.62 -16.02 0.02
C GLY A 152 16.76 -14.63 0.62
N ILE A 153 15.68 -13.89 0.74
CA ILE A 153 15.65 -12.63 1.51
C ILE A 153 15.41 -13.02 2.97
N ARG A 154 16.26 -12.52 3.86
CA ARG A 154 16.26 -12.85 5.28
C ARG A 154 16.06 -11.60 6.13
N ASN A 155 16.02 -11.74 7.45
CA ASN A 155 15.79 -10.67 8.42
C ASN A 155 14.42 -9.99 8.24
N LEU A 156 13.41 -10.78 7.87
CA LEU A 156 12.04 -10.32 7.65
C LEU A 156 11.33 -10.15 8.98
N VAL A 157 10.67 -9.02 9.15
CA VAL A 157 9.84 -8.68 10.31
C VAL A 157 8.51 -8.11 9.83
N PHE A 158 7.46 -8.21 10.68
CA PHE A 158 6.17 -7.67 10.30
C PHE A 158 6.11 -6.16 10.53
N TRP A 159 5.42 -5.50 9.65
CA TRP A 159 4.91 -4.16 9.78
C TRP A 159 3.50 -4.13 9.19
N SER A 160 2.52 -4.21 10.05
CA SER A 160 1.11 -4.22 9.71
C SER A 160 0.63 -2.89 9.10
N ARG A 161 -0.62 -2.84 8.72
CA ARG A 161 -1.27 -1.62 8.22
C ARG A 161 -2.51 -1.36 9.05
N GLY A 162 -2.76 -0.09 9.30
CA GLY A 162 -3.96 0.38 9.94
C GLY A 162 -5.00 0.90 8.95
N VAL A 163 -6.12 1.31 9.50
CA VAL A 163 -7.15 2.07 8.82
C VAL A 163 -7.57 3.27 9.68
N ASP A 164 -7.91 4.39 9.03
CA ASP A 164 -8.45 5.56 9.70
C ASP A 164 -9.95 5.35 9.98
N THR A 165 -10.27 4.82 11.15
CA THR A 165 -11.63 4.47 11.54
C THR A 165 -12.51 5.66 11.93
N GLU A 166 -11.94 6.85 12.09
CA GLU A 166 -12.67 8.09 12.28
C GLU A 166 -13.19 8.64 10.95
N LEU A 167 -12.34 8.60 9.93
CA LEU A 167 -12.70 8.98 8.57
C LEU A 167 -13.61 7.94 7.92
N PHE A 168 -13.18 6.68 7.90
CA PHE A 168 -13.92 5.55 7.34
C PHE A 168 -14.78 4.91 8.43
N ARG A 169 -16.07 5.20 8.38
CA ARG A 169 -17.06 4.74 9.36
C ARG A 169 -18.41 4.51 8.70
N PRO A 170 -19.29 3.69 9.29
CA PRO A 170 -20.64 3.52 8.81
C PRO A 170 -21.38 4.87 8.77
N ARG A 171 -22.16 5.07 7.73
CA ARG A 171 -22.99 6.27 7.49
C ARG A 171 -24.34 5.84 6.91
N GLU A 172 -25.27 6.76 6.82
CA GLU A 172 -26.50 6.55 6.05
C GLU A 172 -26.18 6.33 4.57
N LYS A 173 -26.93 5.41 3.94
CA LYS A 173 -26.66 4.97 2.56
C LYS A 173 -27.44 5.78 1.54
N ASP A 174 -27.70 7.05 1.79
CA ASP A 174 -28.44 7.98 0.94
C ASP A 174 -27.57 8.77 -0.05
N PHE A 175 -26.25 8.71 0.13
CA PHE A 175 -25.30 9.47 -0.69
C PHE A 175 -25.25 9.01 -2.17
N LEU A 176 -25.42 7.73 -2.43
CA LEU A 176 -25.53 7.19 -3.79
C LEU A 176 -27.02 6.84 -4.05
N THR A 177 -27.61 7.50 -5.04
CA THR A 177 -29.07 7.43 -5.30
C THR A 177 -29.45 6.41 -6.36
N ALA A 178 -28.48 5.62 -6.89
CA ALA A 178 -28.73 4.61 -7.89
C ALA A 178 -29.46 3.37 -7.32
N GLU A 179 -29.95 2.51 -8.21
CA GLU A 179 -30.62 1.25 -7.86
C GLU A 179 -29.70 0.34 -7.04
N ARG A 180 -30.25 -0.18 -5.95
CA ARG A 180 -29.51 -1.07 -5.03
C ARG A 180 -29.73 -2.54 -5.39
N PRO A 181 -28.82 -3.44 -5.03
CA PRO A 181 -27.59 -3.19 -4.26
C PRO A 181 -26.52 -2.45 -5.07
N ILE A 182 -25.68 -1.68 -4.36
CA ILE A 182 -24.56 -0.95 -4.96
C ILE A 182 -23.27 -1.75 -4.75
N PHE A 183 -22.67 -2.17 -5.86
CA PHE A 183 -21.36 -2.81 -5.91
C PHE A 183 -20.31 -1.77 -6.26
N LEU A 184 -19.34 -1.56 -5.38
CA LEU A 184 -18.36 -0.49 -5.50
C LEU A 184 -16.95 -1.04 -5.68
N TYR A 185 -16.23 -0.51 -6.65
CA TYR A 185 -14.76 -0.59 -6.73
C TYR A 185 -14.13 0.76 -6.39
N VAL A 186 -13.02 0.73 -5.68
CA VAL A 186 -12.17 1.90 -5.44
C VAL A 186 -10.73 1.58 -5.77
N GLY A 187 -10.09 2.39 -6.59
CA GLY A 187 -8.69 2.24 -6.92
C GLY A 187 -8.28 2.83 -8.26
N ARG A 188 -7.01 2.64 -8.62
CA ARG A 188 -6.50 3.03 -9.93
C ARG A 188 -7.20 2.24 -11.04
N VAL A 189 -7.68 2.95 -12.07
CA VAL A 189 -8.31 2.33 -13.23
C VAL A 189 -7.23 1.97 -14.25
N ALA A 190 -6.68 0.75 -14.13
CA ALA A 190 -5.59 0.25 -14.94
C ALA A 190 -5.69 -1.27 -15.13
N VAL A 191 -5.02 -1.78 -16.16
CA VAL A 191 -5.10 -3.19 -16.59
C VAL A 191 -4.75 -4.16 -15.46
N GLU A 192 -3.72 -3.85 -14.66
CA GLU A 192 -3.27 -4.66 -13.53
C GLU A 192 -4.32 -4.80 -12.41
N LYS A 193 -5.34 -3.93 -12.38
CA LYS A 193 -6.46 -3.98 -11.42
C LYS A 193 -7.61 -4.85 -11.86
N ASN A 194 -7.58 -5.35 -13.10
CA ASN A 194 -8.54 -6.33 -13.61
C ASN A 194 -10.02 -5.88 -13.51
N LEU A 195 -10.27 -4.57 -13.72
CA LEU A 195 -11.62 -4.00 -13.58
C LEU A 195 -12.65 -4.65 -14.51
N GLU A 196 -12.24 -5.06 -15.71
CA GLU A 196 -13.13 -5.74 -16.65
C GLU A 196 -13.81 -6.96 -16.03
N ALA A 197 -13.09 -7.72 -15.18
CA ALA A 197 -13.67 -8.88 -14.51
C ALA A 197 -14.84 -8.49 -13.59
N PHE A 198 -14.83 -7.29 -12.98
CA PHE A 198 -15.95 -6.76 -12.22
C PHE A 198 -17.05 -6.20 -13.13
N LEU A 199 -16.68 -5.43 -14.15
CA LEU A 199 -17.63 -4.74 -15.01
C LEU A 199 -18.48 -5.72 -15.84
N ARG A 200 -17.92 -6.86 -16.25
CA ARG A 200 -18.61 -7.93 -16.99
C ARG A 200 -19.59 -8.74 -16.16
N LEU A 201 -19.56 -8.65 -14.83
CA LEU A 201 -20.46 -9.43 -13.98
C LEU A 201 -21.92 -9.04 -14.23
N ASN A 202 -22.78 -10.05 -14.34
CA ASN A 202 -24.22 -9.86 -14.32
C ASN A 202 -24.69 -9.84 -12.86
N LEU A 203 -24.75 -8.65 -12.25
CA LEU A 203 -25.16 -8.43 -10.86
C LEU A 203 -26.46 -7.61 -10.83
N PRO A 204 -27.35 -7.85 -9.86
CA PRO A 204 -28.50 -6.97 -9.65
C PRO A 204 -28.03 -5.60 -9.17
N GLY A 205 -28.74 -4.53 -9.53
CA GLY A 205 -28.42 -3.16 -9.07
C GLY A 205 -27.26 -2.50 -9.82
N THR A 206 -26.53 -1.60 -9.16
CA THR A 206 -25.63 -0.67 -9.83
C THR A 206 -24.16 -0.94 -9.49
N LYS A 207 -23.29 -0.86 -10.50
CA LYS A 207 -21.83 -0.90 -10.35
C LYS A 207 -21.25 0.52 -10.33
N TYR A 208 -20.45 0.81 -9.31
CA TYR A 208 -19.72 2.06 -9.19
C TYR A 208 -18.21 1.83 -9.26
N VAL A 209 -17.52 2.72 -9.97
CA VAL A 209 -16.07 2.79 -10.07
C VAL A 209 -15.60 4.15 -9.57
N VAL A 210 -14.93 4.16 -8.41
CA VAL A 210 -14.29 5.34 -7.84
C VAL A 210 -12.80 5.27 -8.07
N GLY A 211 -12.30 6.16 -8.91
CA GLY A 211 -10.89 6.20 -9.25
C GLY A 211 -10.62 6.76 -10.63
N ASP A 212 -9.34 6.85 -10.96
CA ASP A 212 -8.89 7.32 -12.26
C ASP A 212 -7.68 6.51 -12.73
N GLY A 213 -7.37 6.60 -14.01
CA GLY A 213 -6.23 5.91 -14.58
C GLY A 213 -6.31 5.72 -16.09
N PRO A 214 -5.26 5.14 -16.69
CA PRO A 214 -5.12 5.07 -18.14
C PRO A 214 -6.20 4.26 -18.86
N ALA A 215 -6.87 3.32 -18.19
CA ALA A 215 -7.93 2.50 -18.78
C ALA A 215 -9.34 3.10 -18.61
N ARG A 216 -9.49 4.21 -17.87
CA ARG A 216 -10.81 4.73 -17.50
C ARG A 216 -11.67 5.03 -18.73
N ARG A 217 -11.17 5.83 -19.67
CA ARG A 217 -11.94 6.26 -20.83
C ARG A 217 -12.46 5.07 -21.64
N GLN A 218 -11.59 4.11 -21.89
CA GLN A 218 -11.95 2.91 -22.63
C GLN A 218 -13.06 2.11 -21.90
N LEU A 219 -12.91 1.87 -20.60
CA LEU A 219 -13.88 1.10 -19.82
C LEU A 219 -15.22 1.83 -19.65
N GLU A 220 -15.20 3.16 -19.55
CA GLU A 220 -16.41 3.99 -19.49
C GLU A 220 -17.22 3.92 -20.81
N GLU A 221 -16.51 3.89 -21.95
CA GLU A 221 -17.15 3.71 -23.27
C GLU A 221 -17.67 2.25 -23.47
N GLU A 222 -16.94 1.24 -22.95
CA GLU A 222 -17.31 -0.19 -23.11
C GLU A 222 -18.42 -0.64 -22.15
N TYR A 223 -18.51 -0.03 -20.96
CA TYR A 223 -19.46 -0.39 -19.88
C TYR A 223 -20.32 0.81 -19.45
N PRO A 224 -21.22 1.31 -20.33
CA PRO A 224 -22.00 2.53 -20.07
C PRO A 224 -23.00 2.39 -18.91
N ASP A 225 -23.35 1.17 -18.50
CA ASP A 225 -24.23 0.91 -17.36
C ASP A 225 -23.50 1.04 -16.01
N ALA A 226 -22.19 1.18 -15.99
CA ALA A 226 -21.41 1.38 -14.79
C ALA A 226 -21.17 2.88 -14.54
N VAL A 227 -21.23 3.30 -13.28
CA VAL A 227 -21.05 4.71 -12.91
C VAL A 227 -19.62 4.99 -12.54
N PHE A 228 -18.90 5.76 -13.35
CA PHE A 228 -17.53 6.19 -13.09
C PHE A 228 -17.51 7.58 -12.47
N THR A 229 -17.09 7.71 -11.24
CA THR A 229 -17.14 8.98 -10.49
C THR A 229 -15.82 9.77 -10.54
N GLY A 230 -14.76 9.17 -11.09
CA GLY A 230 -13.41 9.73 -11.05
C GLY A 230 -12.74 9.57 -9.71
N PHE A 231 -11.55 10.17 -9.59
CA PHE A 231 -10.75 10.10 -8.37
C PHE A 231 -11.43 10.85 -7.20
N LYS A 232 -11.48 10.18 -6.04
CA LYS A 232 -12.00 10.73 -4.78
C LYS A 232 -11.00 10.48 -3.66
N GLN A 233 -11.01 11.35 -2.64
CA GLN A 233 -10.18 11.22 -1.45
C GLN A 233 -10.88 11.79 -0.20
N GLY A 234 -10.33 11.46 0.96
CA GLY A 234 -10.81 11.98 2.24
C GLY A 234 -12.29 11.69 2.45
N GLU A 235 -13.03 12.70 2.88
CA GLU A 235 -14.43 12.59 3.24
C GLU A 235 -15.33 12.13 2.08
N GLU A 236 -15.04 12.58 0.86
CA GLU A 236 -15.82 12.20 -0.32
C GLU A 236 -15.64 10.70 -0.64
N LEU A 237 -14.40 10.17 -0.54
CA LEU A 237 -14.14 8.75 -0.68
C LEU A 237 -14.85 7.94 0.40
N ALA A 238 -14.77 8.40 1.65
CA ALA A 238 -15.40 7.71 2.77
C ALA A 238 -16.93 7.64 2.62
N ARG A 239 -17.57 8.69 2.08
CA ARG A 239 -19.00 8.68 1.78
C ARG A 239 -19.36 7.69 0.67
N HIS A 240 -18.56 7.58 -0.39
CA HIS A 240 -18.78 6.58 -1.44
C HIS A 240 -18.67 5.15 -0.87
N LEU A 241 -17.63 4.87 -0.09
CA LEU A 241 -17.46 3.54 0.54
C LEU A 241 -18.64 3.22 1.46
N ALA A 242 -19.00 4.13 2.36
CA ALA A 242 -20.09 3.89 3.32
C ALA A 242 -21.47 3.68 2.67
N ALA A 243 -21.69 4.26 1.48
CA ALA A 243 -22.94 4.12 0.76
C ALA A 243 -23.07 2.80 -0.03
N ALA A 244 -21.98 2.05 -0.23
CA ALA A 244 -21.98 0.78 -0.93
C ALA A 244 -22.61 -0.37 -0.10
N ASP A 245 -23.08 -1.42 -0.79
CA ASP A 245 -23.56 -2.65 -0.16
C ASP A 245 -22.47 -3.72 -0.17
N VAL A 246 -21.67 -3.77 -1.23
CA VAL A 246 -20.51 -4.67 -1.34
C VAL A 246 -19.34 -3.91 -1.99
N PHE A 247 -18.17 -4.05 -1.42
CA PHE A 247 -16.92 -3.62 -2.01
C PHE A 247 -16.33 -4.75 -2.85
N VAL A 248 -16.20 -4.55 -4.17
CA VAL A 248 -15.65 -5.57 -5.07
C VAL A 248 -14.19 -5.26 -5.36
N PHE A 249 -13.30 -6.25 -5.10
CA PHE A 249 -11.86 -6.13 -5.30
C PHE A 249 -11.39 -7.17 -6.34
N PRO A 250 -11.40 -6.83 -7.64
CA PRO A 250 -11.12 -7.78 -8.72
C PRO A 250 -9.63 -8.01 -8.98
N SER A 251 -8.73 -7.30 -8.29
CA SER A 251 -7.29 -7.43 -8.50
C SER A 251 -6.76 -8.79 -8.07
N ARG A 252 -5.87 -9.38 -8.90
CA ARG A 252 -5.17 -10.64 -8.60
C ARG A 252 -3.71 -10.45 -8.18
N THR A 253 -3.18 -9.23 -8.26
CA THR A 253 -1.74 -8.94 -8.10
C THR A 253 -1.39 -8.07 -6.90
N ASP A 254 -2.39 -7.52 -6.20
CA ASP A 254 -2.15 -6.66 -5.04
C ASP A 254 -1.58 -7.46 -3.85
N THR A 255 -0.60 -6.88 -3.19
CA THR A 255 0.05 -7.49 -2.02
C THR A 255 -0.79 -7.42 -0.74
N LEU A 256 -1.61 -6.38 -0.58
CA LEU A 256 -2.49 -6.18 0.57
C LEU A 256 -3.85 -5.60 0.18
N GLY A 257 -3.91 -4.36 -0.37
CA GLY A 257 -5.15 -3.67 -0.69
C GLY A 257 -5.76 -2.95 0.51
N LEU A 258 -5.18 -1.82 0.91
CA LEU A 258 -5.64 -0.99 2.06
C LEU A 258 -7.12 -0.63 1.97
N VAL A 259 -7.62 -0.40 0.76
CA VAL A 259 -9.01 -0.03 0.51
C VAL A 259 -10.03 -1.08 0.99
N MET A 260 -9.62 -2.36 1.10
CA MET A 260 -10.49 -3.38 1.72
C MET A 260 -10.70 -3.12 3.21
N TYR A 261 -9.68 -2.66 3.95
CA TYR A 261 -9.83 -2.22 5.34
C TYR A 261 -10.68 -0.97 5.45
N GLU A 262 -10.56 -0.03 4.50
CA GLU A 262 -11.37 1.19 4.44
C GLU A 262 -12.85 0.85 4.21
N ALA A 263 -13.14 -0.10 3.31
CA ALA A 263 -14.49 -0.61 3.08
C ALA A 263 -15.06 -1.29 4.33
N MET A 264 -14.30 -2.22 4.94
CA MET A 264 -14.71 -2.89 6.17
C MET A 264 -14.91 -1.89 7.33
N ALA A 265 -14.09 -0.85 7.42
CA ALA A 265 -14.26 0.22 8.40
C ALA A 265 -15.56 0.99 8.21
N CYS A 266 -16.06 1.10 6.98
CA CYS A 266 -17.37 1.63 6.67
C CYS A 266 -18.51 0.63 6.91
N GLY A 267 -18.24 -0.58 7.37
CA GLY A 267 -19.23 -1.66 7.51
C GLY A 267 -19.62 -2.29 6.18
N VAL A 268 -18.76 -2.26 5.17
CA VAL A 268 -19.03 -2.80 3.84
C VAL A 268 -18.24 -4.08 3.62
N PRO A 269 -18.93 -5.22 3.39
CA PRO A 269 -18.27 -6.50 3.14
C PRO A 269 -17.53 -6.51 1.81
N VAL A 270 -16.46 -7.30 1.74
CA VAL A 270 -15.56 -7.40 0.59
C VAL A 270 -15.90 -8.63 -0.24
N ALA A 271 -15.96 -8.49 -1.56
CA ALA A 271 -15.98 -9.58 -2.52
C ALA A 271 -14.68 -9.57 -3.33
N ALA A 272 -13.95 -10.69 -3.36
CA ALA A 272 -12.66 -10.75 -4.03
C ALA A 272 -12.28 -12.16 -4.47
N TYR A 273 -11.27 -12.25 -5.34
CA TYR A 273 -10.64 -13.54 -5.65
C TYR A 273 -9.83 -14.06 -4.45
N PRO A 274 -9.73 -15.41 -4.29
CA PRO A 274 -8.98 -16.03 -3.18
C PRO A 274 -7.45 -15.99 -3.45
N VAL A 275 -6.94 -14.80 -3.75
CA VAL A 275 -5.51 -14.55 -3.98
C VAL A 275 -4.85 -13.92 -2.75
N GLN A 276 -3.54 -13.77 -2.77
CA GLN A 276 -2.73 -13.40 -1.62
C GLN A 276 -3.21 -12.13 -0.88
N GLY A 277 -3.45 -11.03 -1.59
CA GLY A 277 -3.89 -9.78 -0.97
C GLY A 277 -5.18 -9.96 -0.16
N PRO A 278 -6.29 -10.35 -0.80
CA PRO A 278 -7.56 -10.60 -0.11
C PRO A 278 -7.51 -11.66 0.99
N ARG A 279 -6.80 -12.78 0.80
CA ARG A 279 -6.65 -13.82 1.83
C ARG A 279 -6.02 -13.32 3.13
N ASN A 280 -5.20 -12.29 3.07
CA ASN A 280 -4.57 -11.70 4.26
C ASN A 280 -5.43 -10.61 4.95
N VAL A 281 -6.50 -10.17 4.30
CA VAL A 281 -7.35 -9.07 4.77
C VAL A 281 -8.73 -9.55 5.16
N VAL A 282 -9.33 -10.41 4.34
CA VAL A 282 -10.73 -10.83 4.42
C VAL A 282 -10.87 -12.14 5.19
N ALA A 283 -11.64 -12.12 6.26
CA ALA A 283 -12.13 -13.33 6.91
C ALA A 283 -13.35 -13.83 6.12
N HIS A 284 -13.13 -14.88 5.29
CA HIS A 284 -14.17 -15.45 4.43
C HIS A 284 -15.41 -15.87 5.22
N GLY A 285 -16.58 -15.45 4.76
CA GLY A 285 -17.87 -15.70 5.41
C GLY A 285 -18.16 -14.78 6.62
N VAL A 286 -17.24 -13.87 6.99
CA VAL A 286 -17.41 -12.94 8.12
C VAL A 286 -17.28 -11.47 7.65
N THR A 287 -16.16 -11.11 7.07
CA THR A 287 -15.90 -9.74 6.60
C THR A 287 -15.94 -9.60 5.09
N GLY A 288 -16.17 -10.70 4.39
CA GLY A 288 -16.30 -10.75 2.94
C GLY A 288 -16.32 -12.18 2.43
N CYS A 289 -16.47 -12.32 1.11
CA CYS A 289 -16.48 -13.60 0.43
C CYS A 289 -15.32 -13.66 -0.59
N LEU A 290 -14.59 -14.77 -0.55
CA LEU A 290 -13.51 -15.07 -1.47
C LEU A 290 -13.90 -16.24 -2.35
N ASP A 291 -13.99 -16.03 -3.66
CA ASP A 291 -14.33 -17.09 -4.63
C ASP A 291 -13.61 -16.85 -5.96
N GLU A 292 -13.31 -17.94 -6.70
CA GLU A 292 -12.80 -17.82 -8.07
C GLU A 292 -13.89 -17.32 -9.04
N ASP A 293 -15.17 -17.52 -8.71
CA ASP A 293 -16.28 -16.81 -9.33
C ASP A 293 -16.61 -15.54 -8.56
N LEU A 294 -16.18 -14.41 -9.10
CA LEU A 294 -16.36 -13.09 -8.47
C LEU A 294 -17.86 -12.71 -8.35
N ALA A 295 -18.74 -13.23 -9.20
CA ALA A 295 -20.18 -13.00 -9.09
C ALA A 295 -20.75 -13.70 -7.85
N THR A 296 -20.35 -14.94 -7.61
CA THR A 296 -20.68 -15.69 -6.39
C THR A 296 -20.15 -14.95 -5.17
N ALA A 297 -18.87 -14.52 -5.16
CA ALA A 297 -18.30 -13.75 -4.05
C ALA A 297 -19.12 -12.47 -3.76
N ALA A 298 -19.51 -11.72 -4.80
CA ALA A 298 -20.25 -10.47 -4.67
C ALA A 298 -21.68 -10.71 -4.12
N THR A 299 -22.35 -11.77 -4.59
CA THR A 299 -23.72 -12.11 -4.17
C THR A 299 -23.77 -12.63 -2.74
N GLU A 300 -22.81 -13.49 -2.35
CA GLU A 300 -22.73 -14.00 -0.98
C GLU A 300 -22.30 -12.91 0.02
N ALA A 301 -21.46 -11.96 -0.39
CA ALA A 301 -21.07 -10.84 0.46
C ALA A 301 -22.26 -9.97 0.89
N LEU A 302 -23.32 -9.86 0.08
CA LEU A 302 -24.55 -9.13 0.44
C LEU A 302 -25.26 -9.68 1.68
N LYS A 303 -25.02 -10.94 2.06
CA LYS A 303 -25.69 -11.62 3.18
C LYS A 303 -24.96 -11.42 4.51
N LEU A 304 -23.78 -10.82 4.51
CA LEU A 304 -22.92 -10.69 5.69
C LEU A 304 -23.33 -9.51 6.59
N ASP A 305 -23.04 -9.62 7.90
CA ASP A 305 -23.31 -8.56 8.85
C ASP A 305 -22.29 -7.40 8.71
N PRO A 306 -22.74 -6.18 8.37
CA PRO A 306 -21.87 -5.00 8.32
C PRO A 306 -21.11 -4.70 9.62
N ARG A 307 -21.68 -5.09 10.78
CA ARG A 307 -21.06 -4.87 12.09
C ARG A 307 -19.80 -5.71 12.26
N ALA A 308 -19.80 -6.96 11.80
CA ALA A 308 -18.61 -7.81 11.84
C ALA A 308 -17.45 -7.22 11.01
N CYS A 309 -17.75 -6.60 9.85
CA CYS A 309 -16.76 -5.87 9.05
C CYS A 309 -16.15 -4.71 9.85
N ARG A 310 -17.00 -3.89 10.47
CA ARG A 310 -16.57 -2.73 11.27
C ARG A 310 -15.69 -3.15 12.45
N GLU A 311 -16.09 -4.16 13.21
CA GLU A 311 -15.35 -4.68 14.37
C GLU A 311 -13.95 -5.16 13.97
N ALA A 312 -13.85 -5.92 12.87
CA ALA A 312 -12.55 -6.37 12.34
C ALA A 312 -11.63 -5.21 11.94
N ALA A 313 -12.19 -4.14 11.39
CA ALA A 313 -11.42 -2.94 11.04
C ALA A 313 -10.98 -2.14 12.27
N LEU A 314 -11.83 -2.03 13.31
CA LEU A 314 -11.49 -1.32 14.56
C LEU A 314 -10.29 -1.94 15.29
N ALA A 315 -10.05 -3.24 15.11
CA ALA A 315 -8.89 -3.93 15.67
C ALA A 315 -7.54 -3.53 14.99
N ARG A 316 -7.58 -2.70 13.95
CA ARG A 316 -6.40 -2.33 13.13
C ARG A 316 -6.20 -0.82 13.08
N SER A 317 -5.53 -0.25 14.08
CA SER A 317 -5.23 1.18 14.11
C SER A 317 -3.88 1.51 13.46
N TRP A 318 -3.77 2.72 12.89
CA TRP A 318 -2.47 3.24 12.43
C TRP A 318 -1.51 3.46 13.59
N ARG A 319 -2.03 3.75 14.79
CA ARG A 319 -1.24 3.87 16.01
C ARG A 319 -0.48 2.59 16.32
N SER A 320 -1.20 1.45 16.40
CA SER A 320 -0.58 0.15 16.65
C SER A 320 0.41 -0.26 15.55
N ALA A 321 0.04 -0.05 14.27
CA ALA A 321 0.95 -0.31 13.15
C ALA A 321 2.23 0.56 13.21
N THR A 322 2.14 1.78 13.74
CA THR A 322 3.30 2.68 13.89
C THR A 322 4.17 2.30 15.09
N GLU A 323 3.59 1.82 16.18
CA GLU A 323 4.33 1.26 17.31
C GLU A 323 5.13 0.03 16.88
N GLU A 324 4.52 -0.88 16.10
CA GLU A 324 5.21 -2.02 15.49
C GLU A 324 6.35 -1.56 14.54
N PHE A 325 6.13 -0.50 13.76
CA PHE A 325 7.18 0.10 12.93
C PHE A 325 8.35 0.61 13.77
N LEU A 326 8.09 1.29 14.90
CA LEU A 326 9.10 1.81 15.82
C LEU A 326 9.93 0.68 16.44
N ASP A 327 9.30 -0.40 16.89
CA ASP A 327 9.96 -1.57 17.46
C ASP A 327 10.87 -2.27 16.44
N ASN A 328 10.54 -2.15 15.18
CA ASN A 328 11.32 -2.69 14.09
C ASN A 328 12.48 -1.78 13.65
N LEU A 329 12.50 -0.51 14.03
CA LEU A 329 13.62 0.37 13.71
C LEU A 329 14.89 -0.07 14.45
N THR A 330 16.02 0.22 13.84
CA THR A 330 17.33 -0.03 14.43
C THR A 330 18.06 1.30 14.58
N PRO A 331 18.69 1.59 15.73
CA PRO A 331 19.52 2.79 15.89
C PRO A 331 20.56 2.86 14.78
N ALA A 332 20.69 4.02 14.13
CA ALA A 332 21.62 4.23 13.02
C ALA A 332 23.08 4.08 13.45
N ARG A 333 23.37 4.41 14.72
CA ARG A 333 24.68 4.21 15.35
C ARG A 333 24.51 3.35 16.60
N PRO A 334 25.47 2.46 16.89
CA PRO A 334 25.47 1.76 18.18
C PRO A 334 25.49 2.79 19.30
N ALA A 335 24.79 2.53 20.40
CA ALA A 335 24.94 3.32 21.60
C ALA A 335 26.41 3.39 21.98
N PRO A 336 26.94 4.55 22.40
CA PRO A 336 28.28 4.62 22.95
C PRO A 336 28.35 3.59 24.08
N LEU A 337 29.40 2.73 24.06
CA LEU A 337 29.67 1.83 25.16
C LEU A 337 29.71 2.69 26.42
N ALA A 338 28.87 2.36 27.41
CA ALA A 338 28.97 2.97 28.72
C ALA A 338 30.39 2.70 29.20
N VAL A 339 31.22 3.71 29.19
CA VAL A 339 32.56 3.66 29.83
C VAL A 339 32.26 3.55 31.31
N GLY A 340 32.37 2.33 31.83
CA GLY A 340 32.22 2.06 33.25
C GLY A 340 33.15 2.97 34.01
N SER A 341 32.58 3.79 34.87
CA SER A 341 33.26 4.56 35.88
C SER A 341 33.70 3.68 37.06
#